data_747fdd20e4a9c8bb6267dd27f7cbbbe8
#
_entry.id   747fdd20e4a9c8bb6267dd27f7cbbbe8
#
_cell.length_a   1.000
_cell.length_b   1.000
_cell.length_c   1.000
_cell.angle_alpha   90.00
_cell.angle_beta   90.00
_cell.angle_gamma   90.00
#
_symmetry.space_group_name_H-M   'P 1'
#
loop_
_entity.id
_entity.type
_entity.pdbx_description
1 polymer ?
#
loop_
_entity_poly.entity_id
_entity_poly.type
_entity_poly.pdbx_seq_one_letter_code
_entity_poly.pdbx_strand_id
1 'polypeptide(L)'
;MTSAYLTSADGLTWTDHGEVLHGAAGEWDARGARVTTAVSLDPLVLLYDGRPDAASNWFETTGVARSVGGALFSSSEPVATSPEGTGALRYASAVALPDGRTRFYFEAARADGSHDLMTSVG
;
A
#
# COMPACT_ATOMS: atom_id res chain seq x y z
N MET A 1 6.06 -0.66 10.78
CA MET A 1 5.80 -1.73 9.79
C MET A 1 6.75 -1.57 8.63
N THR A 2 7.27 -2.68 8.14
CA THR A 2 8.11 -2.75 6.94
C THR A 2 7.61 -3.89 6.06
N SER A 3 8.08 -3.98 4.82
CA SER A 3 7.76 -5.08 3.93
C SER A 3 9.02 -5.80 3.50
N ALA A 4 9.03 -7.12 3.62
CA ALA A 4 10.10 -7.99 3.17
C ALA A 4 9.69 -8.73 1.90
N TYR A 5 10.70 -9.17 1.14
CA TYR A 5 10.51 -9.93 -0.07
C TYR A 5 10.96 -11.37 0.10
N LEU A 6 10.05 -12.29 -0.16
CA LEU A 6 10.32 -13.72 -0.08
C LEU A 6 9.94 -14.39 -1.40
N THR A 7 10.67 -15.41 -1.79
CA THR A 7 10.39 -16.24 -2.97
C THR A 7 10.30 -17.70 -2.61
N SER A 8 9.50 -18.46 -3.38
CA SER A 8 9.35 -19.89 -3.22
C SER A 8 9.13 -20.55 -4.57
N ALA A 9 9.67 -21.76 -4.73
CA ALA A 9 9.41 -22.60 -5.90
C ALA A 9 8.18 -23.51 -5.71
N ASP A 10 7.79 -23.79 -4.46
CA ASP A 10 6.75 -24.78 -4.12
C ASP A 10 5.64 -24.23 -3.23
N GLY A 11 5.77 -23.00 -2.73
CA GLY A 11 4.84 -22.38 -1.78
C GLY A 11 4.97 -22.89 -0.34
N LEU A 12 5.93 -23.74 -0.04
CA LEU A 12 6.15 -24.35 1.28
C LEU A 12 7.50 -23.95 1.88
N THR A 13 8.54 -23.92 1.06
CA THR A 13 9.89 -23.50 1.45
C THR A 13 10.18 -22.14 0.86
N TRP A 14 10.62 -21.17 1.69
CA TRP A 14 10.77 -19.79 1.31
C TRP A 14 12.21 -19.32 1.46
N THR A 15 12.64 -18.50 0.50
CA THR A 15 13.90 -17.74 0.59
C THR A 15 13.58 -16.31 0.95
N ASP A 16 14.14 -15.84 2.06
CA ASP A 16 13.99 -14.46 2.54
C ASP A 16 15.09 -13.59 1.91
N HIS A 17 14.69 -12.58 1.13
CA HIS A 17 15.58 -11.62 0.49
C HIS A 17 15.73 -10.33 1.32
N GLY A 18 15.10 -10.27 2.49
CA GLY A 18 15.18 -9.14 3.40
C GLY A 18 14.15 -8.06 3.16
N GLU A 19 14.30 -6.98 3.90
CA GLU A 19 13.43 -5.81 3.84
C GLU A 19 13.63 -5.06 2.52
N VAL A 20 12.52 -4.72 1.85
CA VAL A 20 12.53 -4.03 0.55
C VAL A 20 11.81 -2.69 0.59
N LEU A 21 10.95 -2.46 1.58
CA LEU A 21 10.22 -1.21 1.72
C LEU A 21 10.06 -0.85 3.20
N HIS A 22 10.42 0.36 3.54
CA HIS A 22 10.23 0.97 4.87
C HIS A 22 9.91 2.45 4.71
N GLY A 23 9.32 3.06 5.74
CA GLY A 23 9.11 4.50 5.78
C GLY A 23 10.39 5.28 6.04
N ALA A 24 10.40 6.54 5.65
CA ALA A 24 11.49 7.47 5.88
C ALA A 24 11.22 8.34 7.12
N ALA A 25 12.23 8.54 7.96
CA ALA A 25 12.09 9.36 9.16
C ALA A 25 11.65 10.78 8.82
N GLY A 26 10.62 11.29 9.50
CA GLY A 26 10.05 12.61 9.26
C GLY A 26 9.04 12.69 8.12
N GLU A 27 8.84 11.59 7.38
CA GLU A 27 7.90 11.53 6.27
C GLU A 27 6.53 10.99 6.71
N TRP A 28 5.55 11.08 5.80
CA TRP A 28 4.18 10.66 6.06
C TRP A 28 4.04 9.16 6.38
N ASP A 29 4.99 8.34 5.97
CA ASP A 29 5.03 6.90 6.16
C ASP A 29 6.11 6.43 7.17
N ALA A 30 6.66 7.35 7.96
CA ALA A 30 7.81 7.11 8.83
C ALA A 30 7.68 5.88 9.75
N ARG A 31 6.46 5.52 10.15
CA ARG A 31 6.19 4.39 11.07
C ARG A 31 5.51 3.20 10.39
N GLY A 32 5.35 3.23 9.09
CA GLY A 32 4.74 2.12 8.41
C GLY A 32 4.80 2.19 6.90
N ALA A 33 5.24 1.10 6.29
CA ALA A 33 5.18 0.85 4.86
C ALA A 33 4.83 -0.63 4.65
N ARG A 34 3.54 -0.94 4.66
CA ARG A 34 3.02 -2.29 4.48
C ARG A 34 2.44 -2.44 3.09
N VAL A 35 3.09 -3.24 2.24
CA VAL A 35 2.55 -3.60 0.93
C VAL A 35 1.21 -4.30 1.09
N THR A 36 0.23 -3.86 0.34
CA THR A 36 -1.13 -4.42 0.35
C THR A 36 -1.46 -5.16 -0.94
N THR A 37 -1.00 -4.65 -2.09
CA THR A 37 -1.26 -5.30 -3.38
C THR A 37 -0.26 -4.87 -4.45
N ALA A 38 -0.13 -5.68 -5.50
CA ALA A 38 0.55 -5.31 -6.73
C ALA A 38 -0.48 -4.83 -7.76
N VAL A 39 -0.25 -3.65 -8.33
CA VAL A 39 -1.03 -3.12 -9.46
C VAL A 39 -0.46 -3.62 -10.78
N SER A 40 0.86 -3.75 -10.85
CA SER A 40 1.60 -4.27 -11.99
C SER A 40 2.80 -5.07 -11.49
N LEU A 41 3.16 -6.14 -12.19
CA LEU A 41 4.33 -6.95 -11.88
C LEU A 41 5.53 -6.62 -12.78
N ASP A 42 5.30 -6.10 -13.99
CA ASP A 42 6.34 -5.69 -14.92
C ASP A 42 5.86 -4.49 -15.77
N PRO A 43 6.27 -3.27 -15.43
CA PRO A 43 7.10 -2.88 -14.28
C PRO A 43 6.40 -3.13 -12.95
N LEU A 44 7.19 -3.40 -11.90
CA LEU A 44 6.62 -3.63 -10.57
C LEU A 44 6.09 -2.33 -9.97
N VAL A 45 4.80 -2.31 -9.69
CA VAL A 45 4.09 -1.20 -9.04
C VAL A 45 3.25 -1.77 -7.90
N LEU A 46 3.52 -1.32 -6.69
CA LEU A 46 2.89 -1.78 -5.47
C LEU A 46 2.12 -0.64 -4.80
N LEU A 47 0.96 -0.95 -4.22
CA LEU A 47 0.33 -0.08 -3.24
C LEU A 47 0.73 -0.52 -1.84
N TYR A 48 0.87 0.44 -0.94
CA TYR A 48 1.20 0.17 0.45
C TYR A 48 0.47 1.13 1.40
N ASP A 49 0.21 0.65 2.60
CA ASP A 49 -0.31 1.46 3.68
C ASP A 49 0.85 2.12 4.43
N GLY A 50 0.76 3.42 4.64
CA GLY A 50 1.72 4.21 5.39
C GLY A 50 1.07 5.00 6.51
N ARG A 51 1.86 5.33 7.54
CA ARG A 51 1.47 6.19 8.66
C ARG A 51 2.68 6.92 9.23
N PRO A 52 2.52 8.17 9.70
CA PRO A 52 3.66 8.96 10.20
C PRO A 52 4.10 8.58 11.61
N ASP A 53 3.20 8.05 12.44
CA ASP A 53 3.44 7.81 13.87
C ASP A 53 2.61 6.64 14.42
N ALA A 54 2.81 6.32 15.71
CA ALA A 54 2.06 5.26 16.37
C ALA A 54 0.61 5.65 16.67
N ALA A 55 0.31 6.94 16.85
CA ALA A 55 -1.03 7.42 17.10
C ALA A 55 -1.94 7.29 15.87
N SER A 56 -1.35 7.26 14.67
CA SER A 56 -2.04 7.04 13.39
C SER A 56 -2.24 5.56 13.06
N ASN A 57 -1.97 4.65 14.00
CA ASN A 57 -2.38 3.26 13.86
C ASN A 57 -3.91 3.21 13.67
N TRP A 58 -4.38 2.46 12.67
CA TRP A 58 -5.78 2.43 12.19
C TRP A 58 -6.15 3.56 11.21
N PHE A 59 -5.31 4.58 11.04
CA PHE A 59 -5.58 5.73 10.17
C PHE A 59 -4.56 5.82 9.04
N GLU A 60 -4.14 4.68 8.55
CA GLU A 60 -3.19 4.59 7.43
C GLU A 60 -3.77 5.22 6.16
N THR A 61 -2.90 5.73 5.33
CA THR A 61 -3.21 6.20 3.98
C THR A 61 -2.40 5.41 2.95
N THR A 62 -2.83 5.44 1.71
CA THR A 62 -2.24 4.61 0.66
C THR A 62 -1.16 5.36 -0.10
N GLY A 63 0.01 4.77 -0.20
CA GLY A 63 1.11 5.19 -1.07
C GLY A 63 1.36 4.23 -2.22
N VAL A 64 2.22 4.62 -3.14
CA VAL A 64 2.69 3.79 -4.24
C VAL A 64 4.20 3.61 -4.17
N ALA A 65 4.67 2.39 -4.40
CA ALA A 65 6.09 2.08 -4.56
C ALA A 65 6.32 1.51 -5.96
N ARG A 66 7.37 2.00 -6.62
CA ARG A 66 7.73 1.61 -7.98
C ARG A 66 9.15 1.09 -8.03
N SER A 67 9.38 0.03 -8.79
CA SER A 67 10.72 -0.49 -9.04
C SER A 67 11.41 0.32 -10.12
N VAL A 68 12.62 0.77 -9.80
CA VAL A 68 13.53 1.42 -10.74
C VAL A 68 14.93 0.84 -10.52
N GLY A 69 15.50 0.19 -11.54
CA GLY A 69 16.83 -0.40 -11.44
C GLY A 69 16.98 -1.48 -10.35
N GLY A 70 15.91 -2.20 -10.02
CA GLY A 70 15.90 -3.25 -9.00
C GLY A 70 15.66 -2.77 -7.57
N ALA A 71 15.52 -1.46 -7.34
CA ALA A 71 15.16 -0.89 -6.04
C ALA A 71 13.73 -0.37 -6.06
N LEU A 72 13.05 -0.39 -4.91
CA LEU A 72 11.72 0.20 -4.73
C LEU A 72 11.85 1.65 -4.24
N PHE A 73 11.10 2.54 -4.88
CA PHE A 73 10.98 3.95 -4.51
C PHE A 73 9.53 4.25 -4.13
N SER A 74 9.34 4.73 -2.90
CA SER A 74 8.04 5.13 -2.39
C SER A 74 7.66 6.53 -2.85
N SER A 75 6.35 6.80 -2.91
CA SER A 75 5.83 8.13 -3.18
C SER A 75 6.14 9.09 -2.00
N SER A 76 6.41 10.36 -2.33
CA SER A 76 6.74 11.41 -1.35
C SER A 76 5.55 11.81 -0.47
N GLU A 77 4.33 11.45 -0.88
CA GLU A 77 3.08 11.72 -0.19
C GLU A 77 2.06 10.61 -0.48
N PRO A 78 0.98 10.50 0.29
CA PRO A 78 -0.09 9.56 -0.04
C PRO A 78 -0.67 9.83 -1.42
N VAL A 79 -0.94 8.77 -2.18
CA VAL A 79 -1.60 8.89 -3.50
C VAL A 79 -3.12 8.79 -3.39
N ALA A 80 -3.62 8.29 -2.25
CA ALA A 80 -5.04 8.20 -1.99
C ALA A 80 -5.34 8.37 -0.50
N THR A 81 -6.34 9.21 -0.22
CA THR A 81 -6.87 9.47 1.12
C THR A 81 -8.40 9.55 1.05
N SER A 82 -9.08 9.34 2.18
CA SER A 82 -10.50 9.65 2.28
C SER A 82 -10.70 11.15 2.40
N PRO A 83 -11.74 11.73 1.79
CA PRO A 83 -12.10 13.13 2.02
C PRO A 83 -12.78 13.37 3.36
N GLU A 84 -13.10 12.32 4.13
CA GLU A 84 -13.85 12.38 5.37
C GLU A 84 -13.04 11.87 6.57
N GLY A 85 -13.49 12.27 7.77
CA GLY A 85 -12.98 11.77 9.04
C GLY A 85 -11.47 11.99 9.19
N THR A 86 -10.74 10.91 9.51
CA THR A 86 -9.30 10.93 9.70
C THR A 86 -8.49 11.01 8.39
N GLY A 87 -9.17 10.89 7.24
CA GLY A 87 -8.52 10.79 5.94
C GLY A 87 -7.99 9.37 5.61
N ALA A 88 -8.18 8.40 6.50
CA ALA A 88 -7.69 7.03 6.29
C ALA A 88 -8.28 6.43 5.01
N LEU A 89 -7.42 5.83 4.20
CA LEU A 89 -7.76 4.98 3.08
C LEU A 89 -6.70 3.89 3.04
N ARG A 90 -7.11 2.65 3.26
CA ARG A 90 -6.20 1.55 3.57
C ARG A 90 -6.65 0.21 3.01
N TYR A 91 -5.79 -0.79 3.13
CA TYR A 91 -6.05 -2.19 2.76
C TYR A 91 -6.46 -2.33 1.30
N ALA A 92 -5.83 -1.53 0.43
CA ALA A 92 -6.13 -1.59 -0.99
C ALA A 92 -5.82 -2.96 -1.58
N SER A 93 -6.74 -3.45 -2.41
CA SER A 93 -6.57 -4.64 -3.24
C SER A 93 -6.85 -4.26 -4.69
N ALA A 94 -6.08 -4.79 -5.62
CA ALA A 94 -6.19 -4.47 -7.04
C ALA A 94 -6.46 -5.73 -7.85
N VAL A 95 -7.40 -5.62 -8.79
CA VAL A 95 -7.76 -6.69 -9.72
C VAL A 95 -7.70 -6.15 -11.14
N ALA A 96 -6.88 -6.78 -11.99
CA ALA A 96 -6.84 -6.46 -13.41
C ALA A 96 -8.13 -6.87 -14.09
N LEU A 97 -8.72 -5.95 -14.86
CA LEU A 97 -9.93 -6.21 -15.65
C LEU A 97 -9.56 -6.60 -17.09
N PRO A 98 -10.43 -7.36 -17.78
CA PRO A 98 -10.17 -7.80 -19.16
C PRO A 98 -9.97 -6.64 -20.16
N ASP A 99 -10.51 -5.46 -19.89
CA ASP A 99 -10.40 -4.27 -20.74
C ASP A 99 -9.13 -3.43 -20.47
N GLY A 100 -8.21 -3.94 -19.63
CA GLY A 100 -6.95 -3.27 -19.30
C GLY A 100 -7.04 -2.27 -18.15
N ARG A 101 -8.23 -2.06 -17.60
CA ARG A 101 -8.43 -1.24 -16.40
C ARG A 101 -8.15 -2.05 -15.13
N THR A 102 -8.07 -1.37 -14.00
CA THR A 102 -7.90 -1.99 -12.67
C THR A 102 -9.08 -1.64 -11.78
N ARG A 103 -9.65 -2.65 -11.14
CA ARG A 103 -10.63 -2.43 -10.06
C ARG A 103 -9.89 -2.47 -8.73
N PHE A 104 -10.18 -1.47 -7.92
CA PHE A 104 -9.66 -1.35 -6.56
C PHE A 104 -10.77 -1.57 -5.54
N TYR A 105 -10.42 -2.24 -4.44
CA TYR A 105 -11.22 -2.35 -3.22
C TYR A 105 -10.38 -1.80 -2.08
N PHE A 106 -10.97 -1.00 -1.20
CA PHE A 106 -10.25 -0.35 -0.09
C PHE A 106 -11.22 0.04 1.02
N GLU A 107 -10.69 0.24 2.21
CA GLU A 107 -11.44 0.86 3.30
C GLU A 107 -11.19 2.36 3.32
N ALA A 108 -12.25 3.15 3.47
CA ALA A 108 -12.18 4.61 3.57
C ALA A 108 -12.88 5.11 4.82
N ALA A 109 -12.25 6.05 5.52
CA ALA A 109 -12.82 6.70 6.70
C ALA A 109 -14.08 7.49 6.36
N ARG A 110 -15.06 7.43 7.26
CA ARG A 110 -16.30 8.23 7.24
C ARG A 110 -16.23 9.33 8.28
N ALA A 111 -17.11 10.32 8.13
CA ALA A 111 -17.19 11.46 9.05
C ALA A 111 -17.48 11.05 10.52
N ASP A 112 -18.18 9.93 10.73
CA ASP A 112 -18.52 9.39 12.06
C ASP A 112 -17.41 8.54 12.70
N GLY A 113 -16.26 8.40 12.03
CA GLY A 113 -15.13 7.58 12.49
C GLY A 113 -15.18 6.11 12.08
N SER A 114 -16.25 5.67 11.42
CA SER A 114 -16.34 4.33 10.82
C SER A 114 -15.52 4.25 9.52
N HIS A 115 -15.33 3.03 9.01
CA HIS A 115 -14.71 2.78 7.72
C HIS A 115 -15.65 1.96 6.85
N ASP A 116 -15.83 2.39 5.60
CA ASP A 116 -16.60 1.65 4.61
C ASP A 116 -15.69 0.92 3.64
N LEU A 117 -16.12 -0.27 3.23
CA LEU A 117 -15.53 -0.95 2.08
C LEU A 117 -16.03 -0.26 0.79
N MET A 118 -15.09 0.26 0.04
CA MET A 118 -15.32 1.02 -1.18
C MET A 118 -14.70 0.31 -2.38
N THR A 119 -15.16 0.66 -3.57
CA THR A 119 -14.57 0.20 -4.83
C THR A 119 -14.54 1.32 -5.87
N SER A 120 -13.51 1.28 -6.70
CA SER A 120 -13.38 2.18 -7.87
C SER A 120 -12.69 1.46 -9.02
N VAL A 121 -12.81 2.00 -10.23
CA VAL A 121 -12.14 1.52 -11.43
C VAL A 121 -11.30 2.64 -12.00
N GLY A 122 -10.06 2.32 -12.32
CA GLY A 122 -9.13 3.29 -12.89
C GLY A 122 -8.13 2.69 -13.88
#